data_e2feec0c08b2ef40d208fcfe46c36329
#
_entry.id   e2feec0c08b2ef40d208fcfe46c36329
#
_cell.length_a   1.000
_cell.length_b   1.000
_cell.length_c   1.000
_cell.angle_alpha   90.00
_cell.angle_beta   90.00
_cell.angle_gamma   90.00
#
_symmetry.space_group_name_H-M   'P 1'
#
loop_
_entity.id
_entity.type
_entity.pdbx_description
1 polymer ?
#
loop_
_entity_poly.entity_id
_entity_poly.type
_entity_poly.pdbx_seq_one_letter_code
_entity_poly.pdbx_strand_id
1 'polypeptide(L)'
;MGADLIDRSSFPPTLTPAGQLFREAAVDILGKLFDTRAIIRIDQRMAGKGLQIAAGHTIALSFLPAWLKALTARFGEVRARVIPTNVHDSILMLVNGNCELMFAYHHPELPLHLDPVRYEHLTVGVDVLLPVCRPNPRGAPMFRLPGTAARALPLISYTETSYFGRCLALLLSRVDTTPALRPHYESDMAEVLKKLVLEGEGIAWLPKSSIVAELDAGELVLAGRDTWSLEVELRAYRDASNRNEFLDMLWRHLRAASPAVD
;
A
#
# COMPACT_ATOMS: atom_id res chain seq x y z
N MET A 1 20.46 -15.93 -30.16
CA MET A 1 19.17 -16.57 -30.45
C MET A 1 18.74 -16.44 -31.91
N GLY A 2 19.40 -15.67 -32.75
CA GLY A 2 19.14 -15.59 -34.21
C GLY A 2 17.84 -14.89 -34.63
N ALA A 3 17.08 -14.30 -33.69
CA ALA A 3 15.91 -13.51 -33.98
C ALA A 3 15.84 -12.27 -33.04
N ASP A 4 15.39 -11.16 -33.59
CA ASP A 4 15.13 -9.94 -32.80
C ASP A 4 13.90 -10.15 -31.93
N LEU A 5 14.01 -9.81 -30.65
CA LEU A 5 12.93 -9.95 -29.66
C LEU A 5 12.12 -8.65 -29.49
N ILE A 6 12.70 -7.51 -29.86
CA ILE A 6 12.09 -6.17 -29.69
C ILE A 6 12.08 -5.48 -31.05
N ASP A 7 10.90 -5.04 -31.46
CA ASP A 7 10.73 -4.16 -32.62
C ASP A 7 10.94 -2.72 -32.13
N ARG A 8 12.01 -2.08 -32.64
CA ARG A 8 12.37 -0.68 -32.35
C ARG A 8 11.92 0.27 -33.44
N SER A 9 11.20 -0.20 -34.45
CA SER A 9 10.68 0.64 -35.53
C SER A 9 9.46 1.46 -35.13
N SER A 10 8.81 1.07 -33.99
CA SER A 10 7.68 1.79 -33.39
C SER A 10 8.09 2.49 -32.09
N PHE A 11 7.38 3.56 -31.74
CA PHE A 11 7.51 4.21 -30.43
C PHE A 11 6.15 4.24 -29.73
N PRO A 12 5.99 3.61 -28.55
CA PRO A 12 7.01 2.85 -27.79
C PRO A 12 7.40 1.54 -28.50
N PRO A 13 8.63 1.02 -28.23
CA PRO A 13 9.07 -0.27 -28.78
C PRO A 13 8.13 -1.41 -28.37
N THR A 14 7.88 -2.34 -29.29
CA THR A 14 6.99 -3.49 -29.06
C THR A 14 7.74 -4.82 -29.16
N LEU A 15 7.17 -5.90 -28.61
CA LEU A 15 7.74 -7.23 -28.76
C LEU A 15 7.42 -7.78 -30.15
N THR A 16 8.41 -8.38 -30.78
CA THR A 16 8.19 -9.21 -31.99
C THR A 16 7.42 -10.48 -31.61
N PRO A 17 6.88 -11.25 -32.58
CA PRO A 17 6.31 -12.58 -32.31
C PRO A 17 7.29 -13.52 -31.58
N ALA A 18 8.59 -13.49 -31.96
CA ALA A 18 9.63 -14.21 -31.23
C ALA A 18 9.84 -13.66 -29.81
N GLY A 19 9.73 -12.35 -29.63
CA GLY A 19 9.77 -11.70 -28.30
C GLY A 19 8.62 -12.10 -27.41
N GLN A 20 7.42 -12.25 -27.94
CA GLN A 20 6.25 -12.71 -27.19
C GLN A 20 6.41 -14.16 -26.71
N LEU A 21 6.83 -15.07 -27.60
CA LEU A 21 7.12 -16.46 -27.23
C LEU A 21 8.23 -16.55 -26.18
N PHE A 22 9.29 -15.74 -26.33
CA PHE A 22 10.37 -15.68 -25.34
C PHE A 22 9.89 -15.16 -23.99
N ARG A 23 9.03 -14.15 -23.99
CA ARG A 23 8.44 -13.61 -22.73
C ARG A 23 7.63 -14.67 -22.00
N GLU A 24 6.77 -15.42 -22.70
CA GLU A 24 5.98 -16.50 -22.12
C GLU A 24 6.87 -17.59 -21.50
N ALA A 25 7.86 -18.06 -22.27
CA ALA A 25 8.83 -19.04 -21.76
C ALA A 25 9.65 -18.50 -20.56
N ALA A 26 10.06 -17.23 -20.59
CA ALA A 26 10.80 -16.61 -19.50
C ALA A 26 9.95 -16.48 -18.24
N VAL A 27 8.67 -16.14 -18.35
CA VAL A 27 7.72 -16.07 -17.21
C VAL A 27 7.57 -17.46 -16.59
N ASP A 28 7.40 -18.52 -17.38
CA ASP A 28 7.25 -19.89 -16.89
C ASP A 28 8.54 -20.38 -16.19
N ILE A 29 9.71 -20.11 -16.79
CA ILE A 29 11.01 -20.50 -16.20
C ILE A 29 11.24 -19.78 -14.89
N LEU A 30 10.99 -18.46 -14.85
CA LEU A 30 11.12 -17.67 -13.64
C LEU A 30 10.13 -18.13 -12.58
N GLY A 31 8.87 -18.43 -12.95
CA GLY A 31 7.88 -18.99 -12.03
C GLY A 31 8.39 -20.29 -11.38
N LYS A 32 8.83 -21.26 -12.18
CA LYS A 32 9.40 -22.52 -11.68
C LYS A 32 10.64 -22.33 -10.80
N LEU A 33 11.53 -21.39 -11.18
CA LEU A 33 12.71 -21.07 -10.39
C LEU A 33 12.32 -20.49 -9.02
N PHE A 34 11.34 -19.58 -8.99
CA PHE A 34 10.86 -18.98 -7.77
C PHE A 34 10.11 -19.99 -6.88
N ASP A 35 9.28 -20.86 -7.46
CA ASP A 35 8.60 -21.94 -6.73
C ASP A 35 9.62 -22.90 -6.10
N THR A 36 10.63 -23.33 -6.87
CA THR A 36 11.71 -24.19 -6.36
C THR A 36 12.50 -23.51 -5.24
N ARG A 37 12.82 -22.22 -5.41
CA ARG A 37 13.51 -21.42 -4.39
C ARG A 37 12.67 -21.25 -3.13
N ALA A 38 11.33 -21.07 -3.28
CA ALA A 38 10.41 -21.02 -2.16
C ALA A 38 10.40 -22.34 -1.38
N ILE A 39 10.34 -23.49 -2.08
CA ILE A 39 10.38 -24.83 -1.47
C ILE A 39 11.69 -25.02 -0.70
N ILE A 40 12.85 -24.74 -1.31
CA ILE A 40 14.16 -24.86 -0.65
C ILE A 40 14.26 -23.95 0.58
N ARG A 41 13.72 -22.74 0.52
CA ARG A 41 13.69 -21.82 1.66
C ARG A 41 12.76 -22.27 2.78
N ILE A 42 11.62 -22.89 2.47
CA ILE A 42 10.70 -23.45 3.45
C ILE A 42 11.43 -24.52 4.27
N ASP A 43 12.17 -25.41 3.62
CA ASP A 43 12.92 -26.51 4.27
C ASP A 43 14.02 -25.97 5.22
N GLN A 44 14.66 -24.87 4.90
CA GLN A 44 15.66 -24.20 5.75
C GLN A 44 15.03 -23.36 6.89
N ARG A 45 13.75 -22.99 6.79
CA ARG A 45 13.04 -22.13 7.75
C ARG A 45 12.20 -22.89 8.78
N MET A 46 12.04 -24.20 8.61
CA MET A 46 11.26 -25.08 9.52
C MET A 46 11.81 -25.16 10.96
N ALA A 47 12.90 -24.43 11.26
CA ALA A 47 13.49 -24.39 12.61
C ALA A 47 12.94 -23.28 13.52
N GLY A 48 11.81 -22.62 13.19
CA GLY A 48 11.24 -21.60 14.10
C GLY A 48 10.05 -20.84 13.52
N LYS A 49 9.23 -20.24 14.39
CA LYS A 49 8.10 -19.37 14.09
C LYS A 49 8.56 -18.07 13.42
N GLY A 50 9.15 -18.16 12.21
CA GLY A 50 9.63 -17.01 11.44
C GLY A 50 8.59 -16.56 10.42
N LEU A 51 8.25 -15.26 10.40
CA LEU A 51 7.40 -14.63 9.38
C LEU A 51 8.20 -13.57 8.64
N GLN A 52 8.16 -13.59 7.32
CA GLN A 52 8.54 -12.45 6.50
C GLN A 52 7.29 -11.74 6.03
N ILE A 53 7.23 -10.45 6.32
CA ILE A 53 6.06 -9.62 6.12
C ILE A 53 6.45 -8.48 5.19
N ALA A 54 5.88 -8.46 3.98
CA ALA A 54 5.95 -7.29 3.10
C ALA A 54 4.79 -6.35 3.41
N ALA A 55 5.05 -5.05 3.49
CA ALA A 55 4.01 -4.08 3.78
C ALA A 55 4.32 -2.71 3.19
N GLY A 56 3.27 -1.97 2.82
CA GLY A 56 3.41 -0.55 2.49
C GLY A 56 4.05 0.24 3.64
N HIS A 57 4.85 1.26 3.31
CA HIS A 57 5.61 2.04 4.31
C HIS A 57 4.73 2.55 5.46
N THR A 58 3.56 3.12 5.15
CA THR A 58 2.62 3.61 6.18
C THR A 58 2.14 2.49 7.08
N ILE A 59 1.79 1.33 6.52
CA ILE A 59 1.32 0.17 7.28
C ILE A 59 2.43 -0.35 8.20
N ALA A 60 3.67 -0.40 7.68
CA ALA A 60 4.83 -0.83 8.45
C ALA A 60 5.10 0.06 9.67
N LEU A 61 4.82 1.37 9.56
CA LEU A 61 5.03 2.35 10.63
C LEU A 61 3.84 2.46 11.59
N SER A 62 2.62 2.51 11.06
CA SER A 62 1.43 2.86 11.86
C SER A 62 0.69 1.63 12.42
N PHE A 63 0.64 0.52 11.67
CA PHE A 63 -0.16 -0.66 12.03
C PHE A 63 0.68 -1.81 12.59
N LEU A 64 1.76 -2.21 11.88
CA LEU A 64 2.49 -3.43 12.23
C LEU A 64 3.11 -3.44 13.62
N PRO A 65 3.63 -2.36 14.22
CA PRO A 65 4.20 -2.40 15.57
C PRO A 65 3.19 -2.87 16.62
N ALA A 66 1.98 -2.32 16.62
CA ALA A 66 0.93 -2.70 17.54
C ALA A 66 0.41 -4.13 17.25
N TRP A 67 0.27 -4.47 15.97
CA TRP A 67 -0.16 -5.80 15.54
C TRP A 67 0.86 -6.89 15.93
N LEU A 68 2.16 -6.68 15.74
CA LEU A 68 3.21 -7.61 16.16
C LEU A 68 3.26 -7.79 17.68
N LYS A 69 3.03 -6.72 18.44
CA LYS A 69 2.93 -6.79 19.90
C LYS A 69 1.75 -7.67 20.34
N ALA A 70 0.59 -7.49 19.70
CA ALA A 70 -0.60 -8.32 19.97
C ALA A 70 -0.36 -9.78 19.56
N LEU A 71 0.33 -10.01 18.44
CA LEU A 71 0.70 -11.35 17.98
C LEU A 71 1.60 -12.07 18.99
N THR A 72 2.63 -11.40 19.49
CA THR A 72 3.54 -11.94 20.50
C THR A 72 2.81 -12.23 21.81
N ALA A 73 1.90 -11.37 22.23
CA ALA A 73 1.08 -11.60 23.43
C ALA A 73 0.19 -12.84 23.29
N ARG A 74 -0.30 -13.15 22.08
CA ARG A 74 -1.20 -14.27 21.83
C ARG A 74 -0.49 -15.62 21.59
N PHE A 75 0.63 -15.60 20.85
CA PHE A 75 1.29 -16.82 20.35
C PHE A 75 2.67 -17.07 20.98
N GLY A 76 3.10 -16.20 21.90
CA GLY A 76 4.44 -16.22 22.46
C GLY A 76 5.47 -15.63 21.49
N GLU A 77 6.74 -15.96 21.67
CA GLU A 77 7.83 -15.41 20.85
C GLU A 77 7.61 -15.76 19.37
N VAL A 78 7.51 -14.72 18.54
CA VAL A 78 7.40 -14.80 17.08
C VAL A 78 8.55 -13.99 16.47
N ARG A 79 9.36 -14.64 15.63
CA ARG A 79 10.38 -13.94 14.86
C ARG A 79 9.76 -13.38 13.60
N ALA A 80 9.65 -12.07 13.50
CA ALA A 80 9.11 -11.40 12.32
C ALA A 80 10.17 -10.52 11.66
N ARG A 81 10.28 -10.60 10.34
CA ARG A 81 11.05 -9.66 9.51
C ARG A 81 10.07 -8.84 8.69
N VAL A 82 9.94 -7.56 9.04
CA VAL A 82 9.14 -6.61 8.27
C VAL A 82 10.00 -6.01 7.15
N ILE A 83 9.45 -5.98 5.95
CA ILE A 83 10.10 -5.43 4.75
C ILE A 83 9.17 -4.33 4.22
N PRO A 84 9.43 -3.06 4.60
CA PRO A 84 8.66 -1.93 4.08
C PRO A 84 8.99 -1.73 2.60
N THR A 85 7.96 -1.60 1.77
CA THR A 85 8.12 -1.39 0.33
C THR A 85 6.85 -0.82 -0.28
N ASN A 86 6.82 -0.55 -1.58
CA ASN A 86 5.60 -0.16 -2.29
C ASN A 86 4.70 -1.38 -2.58
N VAL A 87 3.46 -1.12 -3.02
CA VAL A 87 2.47 -2.18 -3.27
C VAL A 87 2.91 -3.13 -4.38
N HIS A 88 3.52 -2.61 -5.45
CA HIS A 88 3.98 -3.44 -6.58
C HIS A 88 5.05 -4.45 -6.14
N ASP A 89 6.07 -3.97 -5.45
CA ASP A 89 7.15 -4.83 -4.94
C ASP A 89 6.65 -5.80 -3.86
N SER A 90 5.68 -5.38 -3.02
CA SER A 90 5.03 -6.26 -2.04
C SER A 90 4.34 -7.44 -2.73
N ILE A 91 3.62 -7.18 -3.84
CA ILE A 91 2.99 -8.22 -4.66
C ILE A 91 4.05 -9.15 -5.24
N LEU A 92 5.12 -8.62 -5.82
CA LEU A 92 6.22 -9.44 -6.34
C LEU A 92 6.87 -10.29 -5.25
N MET A 93 7.02 -9.77 -4.05
CA MET A 93 7.54 -10.53 -2.91
C MET A 93 6.63 -11.70 -2.53
N LEU A 94 5.31 -11.48 -2.50
CA LEU A 94 4.33 -12.52 -2.19
C LEU A 94 4.32 -13.59 -3.29
N VAL A 95 4.22 -13.17 -4.56
CA VAL A 95 4.17 -14.06 -5.73
C VAL A 95 5.44 -14.91 -5.86
N ASN A 96 6.59 -14.33 -5.54
CA ASN A 96 7.89 -15.03 -5.58
C ASN A 96 8.20 -15.82 -4.30
N GLY A 97 7.27 -15.93 -3.35
CA GLY A 97 7.48 -16.63 -2.07
C GLY A 97 8.58 -16.00 -1.20
N ASN A 98 8.87 -14.70 -1.40
CA ASN A 98 9.85 -13.96 -0.61
C ASN A 98 9.26 -13.38 0.69
N CYS A 99 7.95 -13.48 0.89
CA CYS A 99 7.27 -13.22 2.15
C CYS A 99 6.11 -14.22 2.32
N GLU A 100 5.74 -14.48 3.57
CA GLU A 100 4.60 -15.32 3.95
C GLU A 100 3.30 -14.51 4.04
N LEU A 101 3.42 -13.23 4.42
CA LEU A 101 2.31 -12.30 4.54
C LEU A 101 2.64 -11.00 3.79
N MET A 102 1.63 -10.45 3.15
CA MET A 102 1.66 -9.10 2.62
C MET A 102 0.52 -8.29 3.23
N PHE A 103 0.82 -7.06 3.66
CA PHE A 103 -0.20 -6.10 4.06
C PHE A 103 -0.24 -4.94 3.07
N ALA A 104 -1.43 -4.66 2.57
CA ALA A 104 -1.65 -3.56 1.62
C ALA A 104 -3.00 -2.89 1.86
N TYR A 105 -3.08 -1.62 1.49
CA TYR A 105 -4.37 -0.94 1.37
C TYR A 105 -5.12 -1.43 0.14
N HIS A 106 -6.44 -1.43 0.23
CA HIS A 106 -7.34 -1.84 -0.83
C HIS A 106 -8.55 -0.91 -0.92
N HIS A 107 -8.96 -0.61 -2.14
CA HIS A 107 -10.25 0.02 -2.45
C HIS A 107 -10.93 -0.79 -3.56
N PRO A 108 -12.25 -1.01 -3.54
CA PRO A 108 -12.94 -1.85 -4.52
C PRO A 108 -12.70 -1.43 -5.98
N GLU A 109 -12.60 -0.14 -6.25
CA GLU A 109 -12.35 0.38 -7.60
C GLU A 109 -10.87 0.44 -7.99
N LEU A 110 -9.97 0.11 -7.07
CA LEU A 110 -8.53 0.04 -7.29
C LEU A 110 -7.97 -1.31 -6.83
N PRO A 111 -8.49 -2.44 -7.38
CA PRO A 111 -8.10 -3.76 -6.92
C PRO A 111 -6.62 -4.03 -7.17
N LEU A 112 -6.03 -4.83 -6.29
CA LEU A 112 -4.71 -5.40 -6.52
C LEU A 112 -4.87 -6.61 -7.48
N HIS A 113 -3.99 -6.68 -8.50
CA HIS A 113 -4.04 -7.76 -9.49
C HIS A 113 -3.33 -9.02 -8.95
N LEU A 114 -4.00 -9.70 -8.02
CA LEU A 114 -3.62 -11.01 -7.50
C LEU A 114 -4.69 -12.02 -7.89
N ASP A 115 -4.27 -13.24 -8.27
CA ASP A 115 -5.19 -14.34 -8.56
C ASP A 115 -5.93 -14.72 -7.27
N PRO A 116 -7.27 -14.53 -7.18
CA PRO A 116 -8.04 -14.79 -5.97
C PRO A 116 -8.16 -16.27 -5.60
N VAL A 117 -7.86 -17.18 -6.54
CA VAL A 117 -7.83 -18.62 -6.27
C VAL A 117 -6.56 -19.00 -5.51
N ARG A 118 -5.44 -18.36 -5.85
CA ARG A 118 -4.15 -18.63 -5.22
C ARG A 118 -3.89 -17.77 -3.99
N TYR A 119 -4.28 -16.49 -4.01
CA TYR A 119 -3.97 -15.55 -2.94
C TYR A 119 -5.21 -15.17 -2.15
N GLU A 120 -5.31 -15.72 -0.96
CA GLU A 120 -6.37 -15.38 -0.01
C GLU A 120 -6.10 -14.00 0.62
N HIS A 121 -7.16 -13.28 0.96
CA HIS A 121 -7.05 -12.07 1.74
C HIS A 121 -8.07 -12.00 2.88
N LEU A 122 -7.76 -11.19 3.89
CA LEU A 122 -8.64 -10.83 5.00
C LEU A 122 -8.53 -9.33 5.24
N THR A 123 -9.67 -8.66 5.43
CA THR A 123 -9.69 -7.28 5.91
C THR A 123 -9.36 -7.28 7.40
N VAL A 124 -8.27 -6.61 7.77
CA VAL A 124 -7.76 -6.54 9.14
C VAL A 124 -7.94 -5.16 9.78
N GLY A 125 -8.43 -4.22 9.01
CA GLY A 125 -8.73 -2.87 9.47
C GLY A 125 -9.21 -1.98 8.35
N VAL A 126 -9.53 -0.74 8.72
CA VAL A 126 -9.94 0.33 7.80
C VAL A 126 -9.14 1.58 8.13
N ASP A 127 -8.78 2.34 7.13
CA ASP A 127 -8.14 3.64 7.27
C ASP A 127 -8.85 4.66 6.38
N VAL A 128 -8.60 5.94 6.62
CA VAL A 128 -9.23 7.03 5.86
C VAL A 128 -8.17 8.01 5.41
N LEU A 129 -8.10 8.29 4.11
CA LEU A 129 -7.31 9.40 3.59
C LEU A 129 -8.03 10.71 3.89
N LEU A 130 -7.40 11.55 4.68
CA LEU A 130 -7.92 12.84 5.14
C LEU A 130 -7.13 14.00 4.54
N PRO A 131 -7.80 15.05 4.04
CA PRO A 131 -7.13 16.28 3.62
C PRO A 131 -6.71 17.07 4.84
N VAL A 132 -5.42 17.30 5.01
CA VAL A 132 -4.87 18.01 6.17
C VAL A 132 -3.91 19.11 5.77
N CYS A 133 -3.81 20.10 6.63
CA CYS A 133 -2.80 21.15 6.54
C CYS A 133 -2.42 21.61 7.95
N ARG A 134 -1.37 22.42 8.05
CA ARG A 134 -1.01 23.12 9.28
C ARG A 134 -2.10 24.12 9.67
N PRO A 135 -2.41 24.28 10.97
CA PRO A 135 -3.28 25.37 11.44
C PRO A 135 -2.58 26.73 11.31
N ASN A 136 -3.37 27.77 11.14
CA ASN A 136 -2.92 29.15 11.31
C ASN A 136 -2.83 29.53 12.80
N PRO A 137 -2.31 30.70 13.20
CA PRO A 137 -2.19 31.11 14.59
C PRO A 137 -3.50 31.15 15.39
N ARG A 138 -4.65 31.07 14.71
CA ARG A 138 -5.99 31.03 15.34
C ARG A 138 -6.53 29.59 15.47
N GLY A 139 -5.74 28.57 15.12
CA GLY A 139 -6.15 27.16 15.14
C GLY A 139 -7.01 26.71 13.94
N ALA A 140 -7.32 27.62 13.00
CA ALA A 140 -8.07 27.27 11.79
C ALA A 140 -7.14 26.76 10.68
N PRO A 141 -7.63 25.95 9.72
CA PRO A 141 -6.81 25.46 8.63
C PRO A 141 -6.18 26.61 7.82
N MET A 142 -4.86 26.54 7.56
CA MET A 142 -4.13 27.50 6.74
C MET A 142 -4.61 27.46 5.29
N PHE A 143 -4.95 26.28 4.80
CA PHE A 143 -5.50 26.03 3.49
C PHE A 143 -6.86 25.35 3.62
N ARG A 144 -7.85 25.79 2.85
CA ARG A 144 -9.22 25.26 2.92
C ARG A 144 -9.73 24.88 1.53
N LEU A 145 -10.15 23.62 1.40
CA LEU A 145 -10.82 23.12 0.20
C LEU A 145 -12.21 23.77 0.01
N PRO A 146 -12.60 24.00 -1.25
CA PRO A 146 -11.92 23.61 -2.49
C PRO A 146 -10.86 24.61 -2.99
N GLY A 147 -10.61 25.71 -2.30
CA GLY A 147 -9.78 26.81 -2.83
C GLY A 147 -10.55 27.65 -3.87
N THR A 148 -9.83 28.50 -4.59
CA THR A 148 -10.39 29.28 -5.72
C THR A 148 -9.36 29.38 -6.84
N ALA A 149 -9.79 29.62 -8.08
CA ALA A 149 -8.87 29.78 -9.22
C ALA A 149 -7.86 30.92 -9.00
N ALA A 150 -8.29 32.01 -8.34
CA ALA A 150 -7.40 33.13 -8.01
C ALA A 150 -6.41 32.79 -6.87
N ARG A 151 -6.70 31.78 -6.06
CA ARG A 151 -5.88 31.34 -4.93
C ARG A 151 -5.87 29.81 -4.87
N ALA A 152 -5.18 29.21 -5.85
CA ALA A 152 -4.96 27.78 -5.89
C ALA A 152 -4.12 27.31 -4.68
N LEU A 153 -4.53 26.19 -4.06
CA LEU A 153 -3.88 25.64 -2.88
C LEU A 153 -2.62 24.85 -3.29
N PRO A 154 -1.49 25.02 -2.60
CA PRO A 154 -0.30 24.21 -2.86
C PRO A 154 -0.57 22.77 -2.46
N LEU A 155 -0.45 21.84 -3.41
CA LEU A 155 -0.67 20.42 -3.23
C LEU A 155 0.65 19.70 -3.00
N ILE A 156 0.74 18.99 -1.89
CA ILE A 156 1.78 18.02 -1.59
C ILE A 156 1.18 16.65 -1.84
N SER A 157 1.56 16.00 -2.95
CA SER A 157 0.88 14.82 -3.48
C SER A 157 1.71 13.56 -3.44
N TYR A 158 1.02 12.44 -3.58
CA TYR A 158 1.64 11.19 -3.97
C TYR A 158 1.91 11.20 -5.48
N THR A 159 2.92 10.43 -5.92
CA THR A 159 3.11 10.19 -7.36
C THR A 159 1.91 9.47 -7.95
N GLU A 160 1.55 9.76 -9.20
CA GLU A 160 0.38 9.19 -9.87
C GLU A 160 0.41 7.65 -9.94
N THR A 161 1.61 7.07 -10.00
CA THR A 161 1.81 5.62 -10.09
C THR A 161 1.67 4.91 -8.75
N SER A 162 1.77 5.63 -7.64
CA SER A 162 1.62 5.05 -6.30
C SER A 162 0.17 4.68 -6.00
N TYR A 163 -0.04 3.78 -5.05
CA TYR A 163 -1.40 3.37 -4.67
C TYR A 163 -2.22 4.54 -4.13
N PHE A 164 -1.65 5.35 -3.24
CA PHE A 164 -2.36 6.52 -2.72
C PHE A 164 -2.51 7.65 -3.73
N GLY A 165 -1.62 7.76 -4.72
CA GLY A 165 -1.81 8.68 -5.84
C GLY A 165 -3.06 8.32 -6.65
N ARG A 166 -3.25 7.03 -6.94
CA ARG A 166 -4.48 6.54 -7.60
C ARG A 166 -5.72 6.72 -6.73
N CYS A 167 -5.62 6.50 -5.40
CA CYS A 167 -6.71 6.76 -4.47
C CYS A 167 -7.11 8.25 -4.48
N LEU A 168 -6.12 9.15 -4.48
CA LEU A 168 -6.39 10.58 -4.55
C LEU A 168 -7.03 10.97 -5.90
N ALA A 169 -6.55 10.45 -7.01
CA ALA A 169 -7.16 10.68 -8.33
C ALA A 169 -8.62 10.20 -8.37
N LEU A 170 -8.90 9.01 -7.81
CA LEU A 170 -10.26 8.48 -7.68
C LEU A 170 -11.14 9.39 -6.83
N LEU A 171 -10.68 9.81 -5.65
CA LEU A 171 -11.40 10.75 -4.79
C LEU A 171 -11.74 12.04 -5.53
N LEU A 172 -10.73 12.67 -6.15
CA LEU A 172 -10.90 13.94 -6.84
C LEU A 172 -11.83 13.85 -8.06
N SER A 173 -11.98 12.67 -8.67
CA SER A 173 -12.94 12.43 -9.76
C SER A 173 -14.40 12.36 -9.29
N ARG A 174 -14.64 12.16 -7.98
CA ARG A 174 -15.98 11.95 -7.39
C ARG A 174 -16.56 13.18 -6.70
N VAL A 175 -15.72 14.16 -6.39
CA VAL A 175 -16.18 15.35 -5.71
C VAL A 175 -16.96 16.28 -6.67
N ASP A 176 -18.05 16.85 -6.22
CA ASP A 176 -18.92 17.72 -7.03
C ASP A 176 -18.23 19.03 -7.46
N THR A 177 -17.25 19.46 -6.67
CA THR A 177 -16.51 20.71 -6.91
C THR A 177 -15.05 20.41 -7.14
N THR A 178 -14.55 20.68 -8.33
CA THR A 178 -13.12 20.53 -8.65
C THR A 178 -12.29 21.47 -7.79
N PRO A 179 -11.35 20.96 -6.97
CA PRO A 179 -10.53 21.83 -6.14
C PRO A 179 -9.49 22.57 -6.96
N ALA A 180 -9.26 23.82 -6.63
CA ALA A 180 -8.19 24.62 -7.23
C ALA A 180 -6.86 24.26 -6.54
N LEU A 181 -6.16 23.26 -7.06
CA LEU A 181 -4.89 22.77 -6.56
C LEU A 181 -3.74 23.13 -7.51
N ARG A 182 -2.59 23.44 -6.94
CA ARG A 182 -1.34 23.68 -7.67
C ARG A 182 -0.29 22.71 -7.16
N PRO A 183 0.20 21.77 -7.98
CA PRO A 183 1.28 20.86 -7.58
C PRO A 183 2.48 21.64 -7.02
N HIS A 184 3.01 21.16 -5.90
CA HIS A 184 4.13 21.78 -5.21
C HIS A 184 5.25 20.79 -4.89
N TYR A 185 4.92 19.69 -4.18
CA TYR A 185 5.86 18.61 -3.90
C TYR A 185 5.21 17.25 -4.18
N GLU A 186 6.03 16.24 -4.44
CA GLU A 186 5.58 14.90 -4.74
C GLU A 186 6.48 13.85 -4.12
N SER A 187 5.90 12.80 -3.51
CA SER A 187 6.61 11.66 -2.93
C SER A 187 5.66 10.48 -2.76
N ASP A 188 6.19 9.25 -2.84
CA ASP A 188 5.41 8.03 -2.57
C ASP A 188 5.22 7.73 -1.08
N MET A 189 5.92 8.44 -0.21
CA MET A 189 5.92 8.19 1.22
C MET A 189 5.04 9.20 1.97
N ALA A 190 3.97 8.74 2.63
CA ALA A 190 3.10 9.56 3.47
C ALA A 190 3.87 10.34 4.55
N GLU A 191 4.92 9.75 5.13
CA GLU A 191 5.74 10.41 6.15
C GLU A 191 6.50 11.62 5.60
N VAL A 192 6.95 11.59 4.35
CA VAL A 192 7.57 12.75 3.69
C VAL A 192 6.54 13.85 3.50
N LEU A 193 5.35 13.49 2.96
CA LEU A 193 4.26 14.43 2.79
C LEU A 193 3.85 15.06 4.13
N LYS A 194 3.71 14.24 5.19
CA LYS A 194 3.38 14.70 6.55
C LYS A 194 4.36 15.77 7.04
N LYS A 195 5.67 15.52 6.89
CA LYS A 195 6.69 16.48 7.31
C LYS A 195 6.55 17.81 6.57
N LEU A 196 6.36 17.79 5.26
CA LEU A 196 6.17 19.01 4.47
C LEU A 196 4.88 19.78 4.87
N VAL A 197 3.79 19.04 5.18
CA VAL A 197 2.56 19.67 5.66
C VAL A 197 2.76 20.34 7.02
N LEU A 198 3.50 19.72 7.94
CA LEU A 198 3.84 20.29 9.26
C LEU A 198 4.68 21.57 9.14
N GLU A 199 5.53 21.68 8.13
CA GLU A 199 6.27 22.90 7.81
C GLU A 199 5.38 23.99 7.17
N GLY A 200 4.13 23.66 6.81
CA GLY A 200 3.17 24.63 6.26
C GLY A 200 3.26 24.78 4.74
N GLU A 201 3.94 23.89 4.04
CA GLU A 201 4.21 23.95 2.61
C GLU A 201 2.96 23.72 1.74
N GLY A 202 1.88 23.16 2.31
CA GLY A 202 0.67 22.92 1.55
C GLY A 202 -0.37 22.05 2.24
N ILE A 203 -1.25 21.50 1.40
CA ILE A 203 -2.28 20.51 1.77
C ILE A 203 -1.87 19.15 1.22
N ALA A 204 -2.10 18.09 2.02
CA ALA A 204 -1.96 16.71 1.56
C ALA A 204 -3.13 15.85 2.04
N TRP A 205 -3.38 14.75 1.34
CA TRP A 205 -4.25 13.67 1.82
C TRP A 205 -3.39 12.60 2.48
N LEU A 206 -3.56 12.44 3.79
CA LEU A 206 -2.75 11.49 4.57
C LEU A 206 -3.64 10.43 5.22
N PRO A 207 -3.18 9.17 5.34
CA PRO A 207 -3.89 8.15 6.10
C PRO A 207 -4.05 8.60 7.55
N LYS A 208 -5.26 8.52 8.07
CA LYS A 208 -5.57 8.91 9.45
C LYS A 208 -4.66 8.21 10.46
N SER A 209 -4.38 6.92 10.23
CA SER A 209 -3.50 6.13 11.11
C SER A 209 -2.09 6.71 11.25
N SER A 210 -1.60 7.47 10.26
CA SER A 210 -0.26 8.06 10.28
C SER A 210 -0.19 9.45 10.93
N ILE A 211 -1.34 10.06 11.25
CA ILE A 211 -1.43 11.46 11.69
C ILE A 211 -2.28 11.65 12.97
N VAL A 212 -2.66 10.57 13.65
CA VAL A 212 -3.50 10.65 14.85
C VAL A 212 -2.86 11.55 15.91
N ALA A 213 -1.57 11.39 16.17
CA ALA A 213 -0.86 12.17 17.18
C ALA A 213 -0.83 13.67 16.84
N GLU A 214 -0.59 14.01 15.58
CA GLU A 214 -0.53 15.40 15.12
C GLU A 214 -1.92 16.05 15.09
N LEU A 215 -2.98 15.29 14.80
CA LEU A 215 -4.36 15.78 14.90
C LEU A 215 -4.74 16.04 16.36
N ASP A 216 -4.42 15.11 17.27
CA ASP A 216 -4.70 15.22 18.70
C ASP A 216 -3.92 16.37 19.34
N ALA A 217 -2.69 16.61 18.89
CA ALA A 217 -1.86 17.73 19.32
C ALA A 217 -2.28 19.07 18.70
N GLY A 218 -3.16 19.06 17.69
CA GLY A 218 -3.53 20.27 16.95
C GLY A 218 -2.43 20.82 16.04
N GLU A 219 -1.40 20.02 15.74
CA GLU A 219 -0.33 20.35 14.81
C GLU A 219 -0.79 20.24 13.35
N LEU A 220 -1.75 19.35 13.10
CA LEU A 220 -2.48 19.21 11.85
C LEU A 220 -3.97 19.43 12.09
N VAL A 221 -4.64 19.99 11.09
CA VAL A 221 -6.10 20.16 11.07
C VAL A 221 -6.68 19.78 9.74
N LEU A 222 -7.96 19.38 9.72
CA LEU A 222 -8.67 19.05 8.49
C LEU A 222 -8.82 20.29 7.60
N ALA A 223 -8.42 20.15 6.34
CA ALA A 223 -8.50 21.21 5.34
C ALA A 223 -9.82 21.21 4.56
N GLY A 224 -10.68 20.20 4.76
CA GLY A 224 -11.97 20.01 4.09
C GLY A 224 -12.97 19.28 4.96
N ARG A 225 -14.18 19.09 4.42
CA ARG A 225 -15.25 18.27 5.01
C ARG A 225 -15.06 16.80 4.66
N ASP A 226 -15.88 15.91 5.21
CA ASP A 226 -15.84 14.46 4.99
C ASP A 226 -15.95 14.06 3.50
N THR A 227 -16.62 14.88 2.68
CA THR A 227 -16.69 14.68 1.22
C THR A 227 -15.33 14.69 0.52
N TRP A 228 -14.29 15.16 1.18
CA TRP A 228 -12.89 15.18 0.71
C TRP A 228 -12.06 14.03 1.28
N SER A 229 -12.70 13.02 1.87
CA SER A 229 -12.02 11.84 2.43
C SER A 229 -12.33 10.58 1.63
N LEU A 230 -11.44 9.60 1.69
CA LEU A 230 -11.60 8.31 1.05
C LEU A 230 -11.26 7.20 2.04
N GLU A 231 -12.22 6.32 2.28
CA GLU A 231 -12.01 5.12 3.07
C GLU A 231 -11.26 4.06 2.25
N VAL A 232 -10.32 3.38 2.89
CA VAL A 232 -9.56 2.28 2.32
C VAL A 232 -9.46 1.14 3.33
N GLU A 233 -9.62 -0.09 2.85
CA GLU A 233 -9.42 -1.26 3.69
C GLU A 233 -7.93 -1.54 3.87
N LEU A 234 -7.55 -2.02 5.03
CA LEU A 234 -6.26 -2.65 5.27
C LEU A 234 -6.44 -4.16 5.18
N ARG A 235 -5.79 -4.78 4.20
CA ARG A 235 -5.87 -6.23 3.95
C ARG A 235 -4.56 -6.94 4.20
N ALA A 236 -4.66 -8.12 4.80
CA ALA A 236 -3.60 -9.12 4.82
C ALA A 236 -3.80 -10.10 3.66
N TYR A 237 -2.72 -10.49 3.00
CA TYR A 237 -2.71 -11.44 1.88
C TYR A 237 -1.72 -12.57 2.17
N ARG A 238 -2.05 -13.80 1.74
CA ARG A 238 -1.15 -14.95 1.77
C ARG A 238 -1.33 -15.82 0.53
N ASP A 239 -0.33 -16.63 0.20
CA ASP A 239 -0.48 -17.73 -0.76
C ASP A 239 -1.20 -18.89 -0.07
N ALA A 240 -2.36 -19.33 -0.60
CA ALA A 240 -3.15 -20.45 -0.07
C ALA A 240 -2.42 -21.79 -0.15
N SER A 241 -1.43 -21.90 -1.02
CA SER A 241 -0.59 -23.11 -1.15
C SER A 241 0.53 -23.19 -0.11
N ASN A 242 0.78 -22.13 0.65
CA ASN A 242 1.81 -22.11 1.69
C ASN A 242 1.42 -23.06 2.85
N ARG A 243 2.30 -24.04 3.14
CA ARG A 243 2.09 -25.10 4.16
C ARG A 243 2.71 -24.79 5.52
N ASN A 244 2.98 -23.53 5.82
CA ASN A 244 3.49 -23.12 7.12
C ASN A 244 2.38 -23.24 8.19
N GLU A 245 2.50 -24.19 9.12
CA GLU A 245 1.51 -24.45 10.18
C GLU A 245 1.26 -23.22 11.07
N PHE A 246 2.30 -22.44 11.36
CA PHE A 246 2.15 -21.21 12.14
C PHE A 246 1.35 -20.16 11.35
N LEU A 247 1.60 -20.02 10.05
CA LEU A 247 0.83 -19.13 9.19
C LEU A 247 -0.64 -19.55 9.12
N ASP A 248 -0.94 -20.85 9.05
CA ASP A 248 -2.31 -21.36 9.05
C ASP A 248 -3.03 -21.08 10.38
N MET A 249 -2.32 -21.22 11.50
CA MET A 249 -2.85 -20.91 12.83
C MET A 249 -3.12 -19.40 12.96
N LEU A 250 -2.18 -18.57 12.51
CA LEU A 250 -2.32 -17.11 12.46
C LEU A 250 -3.49 -16.70 11.57
N TRP A 251 -3.61 -17.28 10.38
CA TRP A 251 -4.67 -16.98 9.43
C TRP A 251 -6.06 -17.29 9.97
N ARG A 252 -6.21 -18.43 10.65
CA ARG A 252 -7.46 -18.77 11.35
C ARG A 252 -7.80 -17.76 12.44
N HIS A 253 -6.79 -17.28 13.18
CA HIS A 253 -6.99 -16.25 14.20
C HIS A 253 -7.43 -14.92 13.59
N LEU A 254 -6.77 -14.46 12.52
CA LEU A 254 -7.14 -13.26 11.81
C LEU A 254 -8.56 -13.33 11.25
N ARG A 255 -8.93 -14.46 10.66
CA ARG A 255 -10.30 -14.70 10.14
C ARG A 255 -11.36 -14.61 11.23
N ALA A 256 -11.07 -15.13 12.43
CA ALA A 256 -11.99 -15.04 13.56
C ALA A 256 -12.11 -13.63 14.16
N ALA A 257 -11.08 -12.79 13.98
CA ALA A 257 -11.04 -11.41 14.46
C ALA A 257 -11.47 -10.39 13.40
N SER A 258 -11.54 -10.79 12.12
CA SER A 258 -12.00 -9.91 11.03
C SER A 258 -13.48 -9.60 11.23
N PRO A 259 -13.91 -8.32 11.14
CA PRO A 259 -15.33 -8.00 11.09
C PRO A 259 -15.95 -8.73 9.89
N ALA A 260 -17.13 -9.32 10.11
CA ALA A 260 -17.92 -9.87 9.00
C ALA A 260 -18.20 -8.72 8.03
N VAL A 261 -17.67 -8.83 6.82
CA VAL A 261 -18.06 -7.94 5.71
C VAL A 261 -19.40 -8.50 5.22
N ASP A 262 -20.50 -7.81 5.57
CA ASP A 262 -21.82 -8.04 5.00
C ASP A 262 -21.87 -7.56 3.55
#